data_7bdfcf5e6f6009a8245a02bc0fd782e4
#
_entry.id   7bdfcf5e6f6009a8245a02bc0fd782e4
#
_cell.length_a   1.000
_cell.length_b   1.000
_cell.length_c   1.000
_cell.angle_alpha   90.00
_cell.angle_beta   90.00
_cell.angle_gamma   90.00
#
_symmetry.space_group_name_H-M   'P 1'
#
loop_
_entity.id
_entity.type
_entity.pdbx_description
1 polymer ?
#
loop_
_entity_poly.entity_id
_entity_poly.type
_entity_poly.pdbx_seq_one_letter_code
_entity_poly.pdbx_strand_id
1 'polypeptide(L)'
;MNKKNQTIKEIFNSAFENHKKNNLNIAENLYREIIKIKPDHIDSIFYLGGLLTQKREFLEAKELFEKVVEINPKYPNINNNLCAVYKMLANISSKNGKLLEAKKFFEKILTLDPNNLDTAHGYGVLLLKLNQHSKGLNYIRKGTSFIRFTPSDCKII
;
A
#
# COMPACT_ATOMS: atom_id res chain seq x y z
N MET A 1 10.18 -23.13 -26.50
CA MET A 1 9.23 -22.35 -25.65
C MET A 1 7.89 -23.07 -25.64
N ASN A 2 7.29 -23.30 -24.47
CA ASN A 2 6.03 -24.06 -24.38
C ASN A 2 4.86 -23.17 -24.88
N LYS A 3 3.96 -23.71 -25.74
CA LYS A 3 2.77 -22.99 -26.26
C LYS A 3 1.99 -22.23 -25.18
N LYS A 4 1.88 -22.83 -23.99
CA LYS A 4 1.19 -22.22 -22.85
C LYS A 4 1.85 -20.90 -22.36
N ASN A 5 3.18 -20.82 -22.38
CA ASN A 5 3.91 -19.60 -21.98
C ASN A 5 3.82 -18.50 -23.04
N GLN A 6 3.74 -18.87 -24.33
CA GLN A 6 3.53 -17.90 -25.41
C GLN A 6 2.14 -17.25 -25.29
N THR A 7 1.11 -18.06 -25.03
CA THR A 7 -0.26 -17.57 -24.80
C THR A 7 -0.34 -16.63 -23.59
N ILE A 8 0.30 -16.95 -22.45
CA ILE A 8 0.33 -16.08 -21.26
C ILE A 8 0.97 -14.72 -21.59
N LYS A 9 2.06 -14.71 -22.33
CA LYS A 9 2.73 -13.46 -22.74
C LYS A 9 1.84 -12.58 -23.62
N GLU A 10 1.11 -13.17 -24.54
CA GLU A 10 0.18 -12.46 -25.42
C GLU A 10 -0.99 -11.85 -24.62
N ILE A 11 -1.59 -12.64 -23.73
CA ILE A 11 -2.67 -12.16 -22.85
C ILE A 11 -2.14 -11.03 -21.94
N PHE A 12 -0.93 -11.17 -21.37
CA PHE A 12 -0.33 -10.14 -20.51
C PHE A 12 -0.11 -8.83 -21.26
N ASN A 13 0.43 -8.90 -22.48
CA ASN A 13 0.63 -7.70 -23.30
C ASN A 13 -0.71 -7.01 -23.60
N SER A 14 -1.75 -7.77 -23.93
CA SER A 14 -3.09 -7.23 -24.14
C SER A 14 -3.65 -6.60 -22.86
N ALA A 15 -3.50 -7.25 -21.70
CA ALA A 15 -3.91 -6.72 -20.41
C ALA A 15 -3.22 -5.39 -20.11
N PHE A 16 -1.91 -5.33 -20.27
CA PHE A 16 -1.10 -4.16 -20.02
C PHE A 16 -1.46 -2.97 -20.92
N GLU A 17 -1.66 -3.21 -22.22
CA GLU A 17 -2.10 -2.16 -23.14
C GLU A 17 -3.52 -1.65 -22.84
N ASN A 18 -4.45 -2.53 -22.44
CA ASN A 18 -5.77 -2.10 -22.00
C ASN A 18 -5.69 -1.29 -20.68
N HIS A 19 -4.82 -1.69 -19.77
CA HIS A 19 -4.59 -0.94 -18.51
C HIS A 19 -4.09 0.48 -18.80
N LYS A 20 -3.10 0.64 -19.69
CA LYS A 20 -2.60 1.96 -20.14
C LYS A 20 -3.69 2.83 -20.78
N LYS A 21 -4.60 2.21 -21.53
CA LYS A 21 -5.72 2.90 -22.18
C LYS A 21 -6.88 3.19 -21.22
N ASN A 22 -6.72 2.89 -19.93
CA ASN A 22 -7.75 3.00 -18.90
C ASN A 22 -8.99 2.11 -19.13
N ASN A 23 -8.85 1.06 -19.92
CA ASN A 23 -9.87 0.02 -20.11
C ASN A 23 -9.80 -0.99 -18.94
N LEU A 24 -10.04 -0.50 -17.71
CA LEU A 24 -9.73 -1.24 -16.49
C LEU A 24 -10.45 -2.59 -16.39
N ASN A 25 -11.72 -2.68 -16.79
CA ASN A 25 -12.47 -3.93 -16.71
C ASN A 25 -11.92 -5.01 -17.66
N ILE A 26 -11.48 -4.63 -18.86
CA ILE A 26 -10.86 -5.58 -19.82
C ILE A 26 -9.51 -6.03 -19.27
N ALA A 27 -8.68 -5.11 -18.80
CA ALA A 27 -7.38 -5.42 -18.25
C ALA A 27 -7.48 -6.33 -17.02
N GLU A 28 -8.43 -6.06 -16.11
CA GLU A 28 -8.69 -6.89 -14.94
C GLU A 28 -9.01 -8.33 -15.31
N ASN A 29 -9.96 -8.52 -16.24
CA ASN A 29 -10.34 -9.86 -16.68
C ASN A 29 -9.15 -10.65 -17.26
N LEU A 30 -8.32 -9.99 -18.06
CA LEU A 30 -7.13 -10.60 -18.66
C LEU A 30 -6.06 -10.94 -17.60
N TYR A 31 -5.80 -10.06 -16.62
CA TYR A 31 -4.88 -10.39 -15.53
C TYR A 31 -5.40 -11.56 -14.68
N ARG A 32 -6.70 -11.57 -14.37
CA ARG A 32 -7.33 -12.67 -13.61
C ARG A 32 -7.28 -14.00 -14.40
N GLU A 33 -7.45 -13.96 -15.72
CA GLU A 33 -7.29 -15.12 -16.59
C GLU A 33 -5.87 -15.70 -16.49
N ILE A 34 -4.84 -14.85 -16.57
CA ILE A 34 -3.45 -15.28 -16.42
C ILE A 34 -3.23 -15.93 -15.06
N ILE A 35 -3.74 -15.33 -13.98
CA ILE A 35 -3.58 -15.84 -12.61
C ILE A 35 -4.30 -17.20 -12.43
N LYS A 36 -5.41 -17.45 -13.14
CA LYS A 36 -6.05 -18.78 -13.18
C LYS A 36 -5.18 -19.82 -13.87
N ILE A 37 -4.48 -19.45 -14.95
CA ILE A 37 -3.60 -20.36 -15.69
C ILE A 37 -2.29 -20.60 -14.94
N LYS A 38 -1.74 -19.54 -14.34
CA LYS A 38 -0.47 -19.50 -13.61
C LYS A 38 -0.61 -18.66 -12.35
N PRO A 39 -0.97 -19.29 -11.19
CA PRO A 39 -1.26 -18.58 -9.94
C PRO A 39 -0.10 -17.81 -9.33
N ASP A 40 1.12 -18.06 -9.78
CA ASP A 40 2.38 -17.41 -9.36
C ASP A 40 2.94 -16.44 -10.41
N HIS A 41 2.14 -16.04 -11.40
CA HIS A 41 2.57 -15.06 -12.40
C HIS A 41 2.67 -13.66 -11.76
N ILE A 42 3.83 -13.36 -11.21
CA ILE A 42 4.09 -12.20 -10.35
C ILE A 42 3.70 -10.87 -10.99
N ASP A 43 4.01 -10.69 -12.29
CA ASP A 43 3.68 -9.44 -13.00
C ASP A 43 2.16 -9.23 -13.07
N SER A 44 1.38 -10.29 -13.39
CA SER A 44 -0.08 -10.17 -13.44
C SER A 44 -0.68 -9.87 -12.06
N ILE A 45 -0.15 -10.46 -10.99
CA ILE A 45 -0.58 -10.20 -9.62
C ILE A 45 -0.28 -8.74 -9.27
N PHE A 46 0.92 -8.26 -9.58
CA PHE A 46 1.34 -6.89 -9.30
C PHE A 46 0.50 -5.85 -10.06
N TYR A 47 0.33 -6.03 -11.37
CA TYR A 47 -0.44 -5.08 -12.18
C TYR A 47 -1.94 -5.12 -11.87
N LEU A 48 -2.49 -6.28 -11.50
CA LEU A 48 -3.86 -6.38 -11.00
C LEU A 48 -4.01 -5.62 -9.68
N GLY A 49 -3.05 -5.75 -8.74
CA GLY A 49 -3.04 -4.98 -7.51
C GLY A 49 -3.03 -3.46 -7.75
N GLY A 50 -2.23 -3.00 -8.73
CA GLY A 50 -2.21 -1.60 -9.15
C GLY A 50 -3.54 -1.13 -9.73
N LEU A 51 -4.15 -1.93 -10.60
CA LEU A 51 -5.45 -1.67 -11.20
C LEU A 51 -6.56 -1.58 -10.13
N LEU A 52 -6.59 -2.51 -9.18
CA LEU A 52 -7.57 -2.49 -8.08
C LEU A 52 -7.36 -1.29 -7.15
N THR A 53 -6.12 -0.85 -6.97
CA THR A 53 -5.83 0.40 -6.26
C THR A 53 -6.47 1.61 -6.95
N GLN A 54 -6.41 1.69 -8.28
CA GLN A 54 -7.10 2.72 -9.07
C GLN A 54 -8.62 2.64 -8.91
N LYS A 55 -9.18 1.43 -8.87
CA LYS A 55 -10.60 1.19 -8.64
C LYS A 55 -11.03 1.40 -7.18
N ARG A 56 -10.11 1.71 -6.28
CA ARG A 56 -10.29 1.85 -4.83
C ARG A 56 -10.69 0.55 -4.11
N GLU A 57 -10.40 -0.58 -4.70
CA GLU A 57 -10.60 -1.91 -4.13
C GLU A 57 -9.38 -2.31 -3.28
N PHE A 58 -9.11 -1.50 -2.22
CA PHE A 58 -7.86 -1.55 -1.48
C PHE A 58 -7.62 -2.85 -0.70
N LEU A 59 -8.67 -3.55 -0.27
CA LEU A 59 -8.50 -4.81 0.47
C LEU A 59 -7.93 -5.90 -0.45
N GLU A 60 -8.50 -6.07 -1.63
CA GLU A 60 -8.00 -7.06 -2.59
C GLU A 60 -6.62 -6.64 -3.15
N ALA A 61 -6.42 -5.35 -3.42
CA ALA A 61 -5.12 -4.84 -3.83
C ALA A 61 -4.02 -5.15 -2.81
N LYS A 62 -4.30 -4.99 -1.51
CA LYS A 62 -3.41 -5.35 -0.41
C LYS A 62 -3.02 -6.84 -0.47
N GLU A 63 -4.01 -7.74 -0.62
CA GLU A 63 -3.78 -9.18 -0.66
C GLU A 63 -2.88 -9.58 -1.84
N LEU A 64 -3.12 -8.98 -3.01
CA LEU A 64 -2.30 -9.22 -4.19
C LEU A 64 -0.86 -8.71 -4.00
N PHE A 65 -0.67 -7.53 -3.43
CA PHE A 65 0.67 -7.02 -3.18
C PHE A 65 1.40 -7.80 -2.07
N GLU A 66 0.70 -8.23 -1.01
CA GLU A 66 1.28 -9.13 0.00
C GLU A 66 1.74 -10.45 -0.66
N LYS A 67 0.95 -11.02 -1.58
CA LYS A 67 1.34 -12.20 -2.36
C LYS A 67 2.56 -11.94 -3.26
N VAL A 68 2.70 -10.75 -3.85
CA VAL A 68 3.92 -10.39 -4.60
C VAL A 68 5.13 -10.42 -3.68
N VAL A 69 5.03 -9.90 -2.45
CA VAL A 69 6.12 -9.93 -1.45
C VAL A 69 6.48 -11.35 -1.06
N GLU A 70 5.50 -12.24 -0.91
CA GLU A 70 5.74 -13.66 -0.60
C GLU A 70 6.53 -14.36 -1.72
N ILE A 71 6.20 -14.07 -3.00
CA ILE A 71 6.88 -14.67 -4.16
C ILE A 71 8.26 -14.04 -4.37
N ASN A 72 8.36 -12.72 -4.30
CA ASN A 72 9.59 -11.96 -4.48
C ASN A 72 9.62 -10.69 -3.62
N PRO A 73 10.24 -10.73 -2.44
CA PRO A 73 10.31 -9.56 -1.55
C PRO A 73 11.04 -8.34 -2.14
N LYS A 74 11.84 -8.55 -3.19
CA LYS A 74 12.60 -7.51 -3.89
C LYS A 74 11.95 -7.05 -5.20
N TYR A 75 10.69 -7.41 -5.42
CA TYR A 75 10.00 -6.98 -6.64
C TYR A 75 9.94 -5.45 -6.73
N PRO A 76 10.26 -4.86 -7.90
CA PRO A 76 10.36 -3.40 -8.04
C PRO A 76 9.08 -2.67 -7.58
N ASN A 77 9.24 -1.62 -6.80
CA ASN A 77 8.17 -0.75 -6.29
C ASN A 77 7.12 -1.44 -5.38
N ILE A 78 7.28 -2.70 -5.01
CA ILE A 78 6.28 -3.41 -4.21
C ILE A 78 6.04 -2.75 -2.86
N ASN A 79 7.11 -2.34 -2.16
CA ASN A 79 6.99 -1.68 -0.86
C ASN A 79 6.26 -0.33 -0.97
N ASN A 80 6.53 0.45 -2.02
CA ASN A 80 5.87 1.72 -2.26
C ASN A 80 4.36 1.53 -2.48
N ASN A 81 3.97 0.53 -3.28
CA ASN A 81 2.56 0.22 -3.54
C ASN A 81 1.86 -0.30 -2.26
N LEU A 82 2.51 -1.16 -1.49
CA LEU A 82 1.98 -1.62 -0.19
C LEU A 82 1.80 -0.46 0.78
N CYS A 83 2.79 0.42 0.92
CA CYS A 83 2.67 1.61 1.78
C CYS A 83 1.50 2.49 1.35
N ALA A 84 1.31 2.72 0.05
CA ALA A 84 0.20 3.50 -0.47
C ALA A 84 -1.16 2.86 -0.11
N VAL A 85 -1.31 1.56 -0.34
CA VAL A 85 -2.55 0.83 -0.03
C VAL A 85 -2.81 0.78 1.47
N TYR A 86 -1.80 0.47 2.31
CA TYR A 86 -1.95 0.49 3.76
C TYR A 86 -2.34 1.88 4.28
N LYS A 87 -1.79 2.96 3.71
CA LYS A 87 -2.16 4.33 4.07
C LYS A 87 -3.64 4.61 3.76
N MET A 88 -4.14 4.17 2.60
CA MET A 88 -5.56 4.30 2.26
C MET A 88 -6.44 3.53 3.24
N LEU A 89 -6.09 2.28 3.55
CA LEU A 89 -6.81 1.45 4.51
C LEU A 89 -6.77 2.03 5.93
N ALA A 90 -5.61 2.56 6.37
CA ALA A 90 -5.49 3.24 7.67
C ALA A 90 -6.42 4.45 7.78
N ASN A 91 -6.48 5.27 6.72
CA ASN A 91 -7.35 6.44 6.67
C ASN A 91 -8.84 6.05 6.69
N ILE A 92 -9.23 5.03 5.92
CA ILE A 92 -10.61 4.51 5.90
C ILE A 92 -10.98 3.97 7.28
N SER A 93 -10.14 3.13 7.89
CA SER A 93 -10.37 2.55 9.21
C SER A 93 -10.46 3.64 10.29
N SER A 94 -9.59 4.66 10.22
CA SER A 94 -9.61 5.79 11.16
C SER A 94 -10.90 6.63 11.04
N LYS A 95 -11.37 6.88 9.82
CA LYS A 95 -12.63 7.60 9.57
C LYS A 95 -13.84 6.82 10.08
N ASN A 96 -13.79 5.50 9.99
CA ASN A 96 -14.85 4.60 10.45
C ASN A 96 -14.76 4.31 11.97
N GLY A 97 -13.89 4.99 12.73
CA GLY A 97 -13.71 4.79 14.16
C GLY A 97 -12.94 3.52 14.54
N LYS A 98 -12.48 2.72 13.56
CA LYS A 98 -11.68 1.51 13.77
C LYS A 98 -10.21 1.83 14.05
N LEU A 99 -9.96 2.56 15.15
CA LEU A 99 -8.63 3.14 15.42
C LEU A 99 -7.53 2.08 15.59
N LEU A 100 -7.85 0.91 16.18
CA LEU A 100 -6.88 -0.17 16.36
C LEU A 100 -6.50 -0.84 15.04
N GLU A 101 -7.43 -0.93 14.10
CA GLU A 101 -7.16 -1.43 12.75
C GLU A 101 -6.29 -0.44 11.96
N ALA A 102 -6.63 0.84 12.02
CA ALA A 102 -5.82 1.90 11.44
C ALA A 102 -4.38 1.90 12.00
N LYS A 103 -4.22 1.66 13.31
CA LYS A 103 -2.92 1.53 13.97
C LYS A 103 -2.07 0.43 13.34
N LYS A 104 -2.63 -0.76 13.11
CA LYS A 104 -1.93 -1.88 12.49
C LYS A 104 -1.41 -1.54 11.09
N PHE A 105 -2.19 -0.82 10.28
CA PHE A 105 -1.75 -0.42 8.95
C PHE A 105 -0.60 0.60 9.01
N PHE A 106 -0.66 1.59 9.90
CA PHE A 106 0.46 2.52 10.09
C PHE A 106 1.74 1.81 10.55
N GLU A 107 1.62 0.85 11.46
CA GLU A 107 2.76 0.04 11.93
C GLU A 107 3.38 -0.78 10.79
N LYS A 108 2.56 -1.37 9.90
CA LYS A 108 3.05 -2.07 8.70
C LYS A 108 3.83 -1.12 7.78
N ILE A 109 3.35 0.11 7.54
CA ILE A 109 4.08 1.09 6.73
C ILE A 109 5.43 1.43 7.36
N LEU A 110 5.46 1.70 8.67
CA LEU A 110 6.69 2.05 9.39
C LEU A 110 7.68 0.87 9.48
N THR A 111 7.21 -0.37 9.33
CA THR A 111 8.08 -1.54 9.19
C THR A 111 8.73 -1.59 7.80
N LEU A 112 7.98 -1.24 6.75
CA LEU A 112 8.49 -1.21 5.36
C LEU A 112 9.37 0.01 5.09
N ASP A 113 9.01 1.16 5.66
CA ASP A 113 9.71 2.44 5.51
C ASP A 113 9.72 3.19 6.85
N PRO A 114 10.73 2.92 7.72
CA PRO A 114 10.85 3.55 9.04
C PRO A 114 11.03 5.08 9.02
N ASN A 115 11.44 5.63 7.87
CA ASN A 115 11.69 7.05 7.69
C ASN A 115 10.55 7.79 6.97
N ASN A 116 9.40 7.16 6.81
CA ASN A 116 8.24 7.78 6.20
C ASN A 116 7.64 8.87 7.11
N LEU A 117 8.07 10.11 6.90
CA LEU A 117 7.71 11.25 7.76
C LEU A 117 6.20 11.51 7.76
N ASP A 118 5.57 11.40 6.61
CA ASP A 118 4.12 11.61 6.45
C ASP A 118 3.31 10.52 7.21
N THR A 119 3.78 9.28 7.14
CA THR A 119 3.20 8.18 7.93
C THR A 119 3.45 8.38 9.43
N ALA A 120 4.64 8.81 9.82
CA ALA A 120 4.96 9.08 11.22
C ALA A 120 4.02 10.16 11.79
N HIS A 121 3.77 11.25 11.06
CA HIS A 121 2.82 12.28 11.48
C HIS A 121 1.40 11.71 11.63
N GLY A 122 0.87 11.04 10.62
CA GLY A 122 -0.48 10.43 10.64
C GLY A 122 -0.65 9.41 11.77
N TYR A 123 0.37 8.60 12.00
CA TYR A 123 0.40 7.63 13.10
C TYR A 123 0.41 8.34 14.47
N GLY A 124 1.18 9.41 14.60
CA GLY A 124 1.21 10.21 15.82
C GLY A 124 -0.16 10.80 16.16
N VAL A 125 -0.85 11.37 15.18
CA VAL A 125 -2.23 11.88 15.36
C VAL A 125 -3.20 10.76 15.77
N LEU A 126 -3.07 9.57 15.18
CA LEU A 126 -3.87 8.41 15.56
C LEU A 126 -3.60 7.99 17.02
N LEU A 127 -2.33 7.98 17.44
CA LEU A 127 -1.96 7.64 18.82
C LEU A 127 -2.54 8.62 19.84
N LEU A 128 -2.63 9.92 19.51
CA LEU A 128 -3.33 10.90 20.37
C LEU A 128 -4.81 10.53 20.54
N LYS A 129 -5.49 10.13 19.47
CA LYS A 129 -6.90 9.65 19.53
C LYS A 129 -7.05 8.37 20.35
N LEU A 130 -5.99 7.58 20.48
CA LEU A 130 -5.93 6.37 21.31
C LEU A 130 -5.45 6.66 22.74
N ASN A 131 -5.39 7.93 23.18
CA ASN A 131 -4.89 8.37 24.49
C ASN A 131 -3.42 7.98 24.76
N GLN A 132 -2.64 7.66 23.71
CA GLN A 132 -1.20 7.38 23.83
C GLN A 132 -0.37 8.65 23.58
N HIS A 133 -0.58 9.68 24.41
CA HIS A 133 -0.09 11.04 24.18
C HIS A 133 1.43 11.13 24.02
N SER A 134 2.21 10.54 24.91
CA SER A 134 3.67 10.60 24.86
C SER A 134 4.24 10.00 23.57
N LYS A 135 3.73 8.81 23.17
CA LYS A 135 4.11 8.18 21.91
C LYS A 135 3.65 8.99 20.70
N GLY A 136 2.41 9.48 20.73
CA GLY A 136 1.83 10.28 19.65
C GLY A 136 2.64 11.54 19.36
N LEU A 137 2.99 12.30 20.39
CA LEU A 137 3.81 13.51 20.25
C LEU A 137 5.22 13.21 19.72
N ASN A 138 5.83 12.08 20.12
CA ASN A 138 7.12 11.66 19.56
C ASN A 138 7.05 11.37 18.06
N TYR A 139 5.98 10.72 17.60
CA TYR A 139 5.80 10.45 16.15
C TYR A 139 5.45 11.71 15.37
N ILE A 140 4.64 12.62 15.94
CA ILE A 140 4.38 13.93 15.32
C ILE A 140 5.69 14.71 15.17
N ARG A 141 6.53 14.77 16.21
CA ARG A 141 7.84 15.43 16.14
C ARG A 141 8.75 14.83 15.06
N LYS A 142 8.72 13.52 14.85
CA LYS A 142 9.47 12.90 13.77
C LYS A 142 8.93 13.28 12.39
N GLY A 143 7.61 13.35 12.25
CA GLY A 143 6.95 13.63 10.98
C GLY A 143 6.88 15.11 10.61
N THR A 144 7.01 16.01 11.59
CA THR A 144 7.05 17.45 11.39
C THR A 144 8.38 17.97 11.90
N SER A 145 9.29 18.30 11.00
CA SER A 145 10.60 18.88 11.35
C SER A 145 10.51 20.24 12.06
N PHE A 146 9.30 20.74 12.32
CA PHE A 146 9.03 22.11 12.74
C PHE A 146 8.63 22.29 14.21
N ILE A 147 8.49 21.22 15.00
CA ILE A 147 8.11 21.36 16.41
C ILE A 147 9.27 20.92 17.29
N ARG A 148 10.00 21.88 17.87
CA ARG A 148 10.92 21.62 18.97
C ARG A 148 10.20 21.79 20.29
N PHE A 149 10.07 20.72 21.05
CA PHE A 149 9.67 20.78 22.46
C PHE A 149 10.95 20.94 23.30
N THR A 150 11.09 22.08 23.95
CA THR A 150 12.06 22.23 25.04
C THR A 150 11.31 22.07 26.36
N PRO A 151 11.99 21.70 27.47
CA PRO A 151 11.32 21.57 28.80
C PRO A 151 10.58 22.81 29.26
N SER A 152 10.91 23.98 28.71
CA SER A 152 10.37 25.28 29.09
C SER A 152 9.48 25.96 28.04
N ASP A 153 9.55 25.56 26.75
CA ASP A 153 8.81 26.24 25.69
C ASP A 153 8.45 25.31 24.52
N CYS A 154 7.25 25.53 23.94
CA CYS A 154 6.88 24.97 22.65
C CYS A 154 7.14 26.05 21.59
N LYS A 155 8.17 25.89 20.74
CA LYS A 155 8.44 26.79 19.62
C LYS A 155 8.15 26.08 18.31
N ILE A 156 7.30 26.70 17.48
CA ILE A 156 7.13 26.38 16.06
C ILE A 156 8.27 27.11 15.34
N ILE A 157 9.14 26.39 14.64
CA ILE A 157 10.22 26.96 13.83
C ILE A 157 9.87 26.71 12.37
#